data_d56b31a0db6eed8caa251a56a2e97050
#
_entry.id   d56b31a0db6eed8caa251a56a2e97050
#
_cell.length_a   1.000
_cell.length_b   1.000
_cell.length_c   1.000
_cell.angle_alpha   90.00
_cell.angle_beta   90.00
_cell.angle_gamma   90.00
#
_symmetry.space_group_name_H-M   'P 1'
#
loop_
_entity.id
_entity.type
_entity.pdbx_description
1 polymer ?
#
loop_
_entity_poly.entity_id
_entity_poly.type
_entity_poly.pdbx_seq_one_letter_code
_entity_poly.pdbx_strand_id
1 'polypeptide(L)'
;MKPKSVLLCDKPIADAVGLGLDVNEPTGIMIVDIGADTTEISVLSLGGLVLSDLLHFGGNRLDESIITYIKKNFNLVIGQKTARQLKEHIGSALPGEEGSYTIVGLDVVSGLPIEMEITAETVYEAMKDNLNSICNAIK
;
A
#
# COMPACT_ATOMS: atom_id res chain seq x y z
N MET A 1 -12.23 25.25 -17.95
CA MET A 1 -13.69 25.09 -17.91
C MET A 1 -14.16 25.25 -16.47
N LYS A 2 -15.23 26.06 -16.25
CA LYS A 2 -15.85 26.12 -14.91
C LYS A 2 -17.03 25.15 -14.89
N PRO A 3 -17.15 24.25 -13.89
CA PRO A 3 -18.29 23.34 -13.79
C PRO A 3 -19.58 24.14 -13.52
N LYS A 4 -20.72 23.64 -14.01
CA LYS A 4 -22.04 24.25 -13.76
C LYS A 4 -22.53 23.98 -12.33
N SER A 5 -22.14 22.86 -11.76
CA SER A 5 -22.45 22.44 -10.38
C SER A 5 -21.33 21.54 -9.86
N VAL A 6 -21.16 21.54 -8.55
CA VAL A 6 -20.24 20.63 -7.83
C VAL A 6 -21.05 19.99 -6.70
N LEU A 7 -21.00 18.67 -6.64
CA LEU A 7 -21.60 17.87 -5.59
C LEU A 7 -20.50 17.12 -4.83
N LEU A 8 -20.68 17.00 -3.52
CA LEU A 8 -19.80 16.18 -2.69
C LEU A 8 -20.41 14.78 -2.56
N CYS A 9 -19.57 13.77 -2.64
CA CYS A 9 -19.94 12.38 -2.41
C CYS A 9 -18.94 11.78 -1.44
N ASP A 10 -19.40 10.99 -0.48
CA ASP A 10 -18.52 10.23 0.40
C ASP A 10 -17.70 9.24 -0.43
N LYS A 11 -16.39 9.24 -0.23
CA LYS A 11 -15.47 8.42 -1.01
C LYS A 11 -15.83 6.93 -0.98
N PRO A 12 -16.14 6.30 0.18
CA PRO A 12 -16.53 4.89 0.21
C PRO A 12 -17.77 4.55 -0.63
N ILE A 13 -18.72 5.49 -0.73
CA ILE A 13 -19.90 5.31 -1.58
C ILE A 13 -19.50 5.34 -3.05
N ALA A 14 -18.64 6.29 -3.43
CA ALA A 14 -18.12 6.36 -4.79
C ALA A 14 -17.32 5.10 -5.17
N ASP A 15 -16.50 4.58 -4.26
CA ASP A 15 -15.72 3.36 -4.44
C ASP A 15 -16.63 2.15 -4.64
N ALA A 16 -17.70 1.99 -3.81
CA ALA A 16 -18.68 0.93 -3.94
C ALA A 16 -19.40 0.96 -5.29
N VAL A 17 -19.86 2.14 -5.70
CA VAL A 17 -20.52 2.34 -7.01
C VAL A 17 -19.54 2.03 -8.15
N GLY A 18 -18.29 2.47 -8.04
CA GLY A 18 -17.24 2.19 -9.02
C GLY A 18 -16.94 0.68 -9.18
N LEU A 19 -17.08 -0.08 -8.10
CA LEU A 19 -16.97 -1.54 -8.09
C LEU A 19 -18.25 -2.27 -8.57
N GLY A 20 -19.33 -1.54 -8.87
CA GLY A 20 -20.61 -2.10 -9.27
C GLY A 20 -21.41 -2.75 -8.15
N LEU A 21 -21.13 -2.37 -6.90
CA LEU A 21 -21.85 -2.88 -5.73
C LEU A 21 -23.13 -2.07 -5.50
N ASP A 22 -24.22 -2.76 -5.14
CA ASP A 22 -25.47 -2.08 -4.77
C ASP A 22 -25.40 -1.61 -3.32
N VAL A 23 -25.16 -0.32 -3.14
CA VAL A 23 -25.04 0.31 -1.82
C VAL A 23 -26.37 0.37 -1.06
N ASN A 24 -27.51 0.19 -1.74
CA ASN A 24 -28.86 0.27 -1.14
C ASN A 24 -29.30 -1.03 -0.46
N GLU A 25 -28.57 -2.12 -0.69
CA GLU A 25 -28.88 -3.37 -0.02
C GLU A 25 -28.68 -3.29 1.50
N PRO A 26 -29.52 -4.01 2.27
CA PRO A 26 -29.41 -4.04 3.74
C PRO A 26 -28.19 -4.84 4.22
N THR A 27 -27.58 -5.65 3.37
CA THR A 27 -26.34 -6.37 3.67
C THR A 27 -25.18 -5.39 3.78
N GLY A 28 -24.43 -5.47 4.89
CA GLY A 28 -23.25 -4.61 5.08
C GLY A 28 -22.17 -4.90 4.05
N ILE A 29 -21.61 -3.86 3.44
CA ILE A 29 -20.48 -3.94 2.51
C ILE A 29 -19.29 -3.29 3.19
N MET A 30 -18.20 -4.05 3.35
CA MET A 30 -16.92 -3.48 3.82
C MET A 30 -16.04 -3.15 2.61
N ILE A 31 -15.53 -1.94 2.60
CA ILE A 31 -14.57 -1.47 1.59
C ILE A 31 -13.27 -1.12 2.30
N VAL A 32 -12.16 -1.62 1.76
CA VAL A 32 -10.81 -1.27 2.18
C VAL A 32 -10.12 -0.60 0.99
N ASP A 33 -9.94 0.71 1.08
CA ASP A 33 -9.24 1.50 0.06
C ASP A 33 -7.84 1.83 0.52
N ILE A 34 -6.84 1.22 -0.12
CA ILE A 34 -5.42 1.42 0.17
C ILE A 34 -4.85 2.40 -0.84
N GLY A 35 -4.77 3.66 -0.44
CA GLY A 35 -4.18 4.73 -1.23
C GLY A 35 -2.66 4.85 -1.10
N ALA A 36 -2.11 5.96 -1.56
CA ALA A 36 -0.67 6.25 -1.44
C ALA A 36 -0.27 6.60 0.00
N ASP A 37 -1.01 7.48 0.66
CA ASP A 37 -0.69 8.02 1.99
C ASP A 37 -1.68 7.60 3.08
N THR A 38 -2.87 7.14 2.69
CA THR A 38 -3.94 6.75 3.60
C THR A 38 -4.55 5.41 3.20
N THR A 39 -5.04 4.68 4.20
CA THR A 39 -5.90 3.50 4.01
C THR A 39 -7.21 3.79 4.72
N GLU A 40 -8.33 3.69 4.02
CA GLU A 40 -9.67 3.89 4.55
C GLU A 40 -10.40 2.55 4.61
N ILE A 41 -10.97 2.25 5.79
CA ILE A 41 -11.77 1.05 6.02
C ILE A 41 -13.18 1.52 6.36
N SER A 42 -14.15 1.18 5.52
CA SER A 42 -15.51 1.69 5.64
C SER A 42 -16.53 0.57 5.52
N VAL A 43 -17.62 0.68 6.27
CA VAL A 43 -18.78 -0.21 6.19
C VAL A 43 -19.99 0.59 5.72
N LEU A 44 -20.59 0.15 4.63
CA LEU A 44 -21.79 0.73 4.04
C LEU A 44 -22.98 -0.20 4.25
N SER A 45 -24.17 0.36 4.49
CA SER A 45 -25.44 -0.36 4.52
C SER A 45 -26.59 0.60 4.22
N LEU A 46 -27.59 0.16 3.47
CA LEU A 46 -28.79 0.94 3.13
C LEU A 46 -28.47 2.33 2.54
N GLY A 47 -27.46 2.42 1.68
CA GLY A 47 -27.05 3.66 1.03
C GLY A 47 -26.29 4.64 1.91
N GLY A 48 -25.95 4.25 3.15
CA GLY A 48 -25.26 5.10 4.12
C GLY A 48 -23.95 4.53 4.63
N LEU A 49 -23.09 5.44 5.11
CA LEU A 49 -21.85 5.10 5.80
C LEU A 49 -22.15 4.77 7.27
N VAL A 50 -21.89 3.52 7.66
CA VAL A 50 -22.13 3.02 9.04
C VAL A 50 -20.90 3.20 9.90
N LEU A 51 -19.71 2.89 9.34
CA LEU A 51 -18.42 3.00 9.99
C LEU A 51 -17.40 3.48 8.99
N SER A 52 -16.48 4.32 9.43
CA SER A 52 -15.26 4.66 8.68
C SER A 52 -14.09 4.82 9.64
N ASP A 53 -12.99 4.17 9.32
CA ASP A 53 -11.71 4.33 10.01
C ASP A 53 -10.62 4.72 9.00
N LEU A 54 -9.80 5.70 9.34
CA LEU A 54 -8.78 6.25 8.48
C LEU A 54 -7.39 6.03 9.09
N LEU A 55 -6.61 5.20 8.44
CA LEU A 55 -5.21 5.00 8.77
C LEU A 55 -4.34 5.97 7.96
N HIS A 56 -3.48 6.72 8.64
CA HIS A 56 -2.55 7.68 8.01
C HIS A 56 -1.30 6.98 7.47
N PHE A 57 -1.48 5.89 6.74
CA PHE A 57 -0.44 5.27 5.93
C PHE A 57 -1.04 4.46 4.78
N GLY A 58 -0.23 4.27 3.73
CA GLY A 58 -0.61 3.54 2.53
C GLY A 58 0.64 3.07 1.77
N GLY A 59 0.57 3.03 0.46
CA GLY A 59 1.63 2.52 -0.41
C GLY A 59 2.98 3.21 -0.24
N ASN A 60 3.01 4.52 0.06
CA ASN A 60 4.26 5.26 0.29
C ASN A 60 4.97 4.80 1.57
N ARG A 61 4.21 4.43 2.60
CA ARG A 61 4.80 3.90 3.83
C ARG A 61 5.43 2.52 3.63
N LEU A 62 4.83 1.70 2.74
CA LEU A 62 5.43 0.44 2.34
C LEU A 62 6.76 0.66 1.60
N ASP A 63 6.83 1.64 0.70
CA ASP A 63 8.08 2.02 0.01
C ASP A 63 9.15 2.45 1.02
N GLU A 64 8.81 3.28 2.01
CA GLU A 64 9.72 3.72 3.07
C GLU A 64 10.25 2.56 3.93
N SER A 65 9.39 1.58 4.23
CA SER A 65 9.82 0.39 4.99
C SER A 65 10.82 -0.45 4.19
N ILE A 66 10.63 -0.59 2.88
CA ILE A 66 11.58 -1.28 1.99
C ILE A 66 12.93 -0.54 1.98
N ILE A 67 12.94 0.79 1.82
CA ILE A 67 14.16 1.60 1.85
C ILE A 67 14.91 1.40 3.17
N THR A 68 14.18 1.48 4.29
CA THR A 68 14.75 1.35 5.62
C THR A 68 15.32 -0.04 5.86
N TYR A 69 14.58 -1.08 5.44
CA TYR A 69 14.99 -2.47 5.59
C TYR A 69 16.26 -2.79 4.78
N ILE A 70 16.30 -2.38 3.52
CA ILE A 70 17.44 -2.58 2.63
C ILE A 70 18.67 -1.84 3.17
N LYS A 71 18.51 -0.60 3.61
CA LYS A 71 19.60 0.16 4.20
C LYS A 71 20.16 -0.52 5.46
N LYS A 72 19.28 -1.04 6.31
CA LYS A 72 19.68 -1.66 7.59
C LYS A 72 20.37 -3.01 7.41
N ASN A 73 19.87 -3.85 6.50
CA ASN A 73 20.32 -5.24 6.38
C ASN A 73 21.40 -5.44 5.32
N PHE A 74 21.45 -4.55 4.31
CA PHE A 74 22.40 -4.69 3.18
C PHE A 74 23.35 -3.49 3.05
N ASN A 75 23.26 -2.48 3.92
CA ASN A 75 24.02 -1.23 3.83
C ASN A 75 23.87 -0.52 2.46
N LEU A 76 22.72 -0.71 1.80
CA LEU A 76 22.44 -0.18 0.48
C LEU A 76 21.40 0.92 0.57
N VAL A 77 21.72 2.11 0.07
CA VAL A 77 20.76 3.23 -0.03
C VAL A 77 20.12 3.20 -1.40
N ILE A 78 18.79 3.11 -1.41
CA ILE A 78 17.97 3.16 -2.63
C ILE A 78 17.00 4.33 -2.58
N GLY A 79 16.56 4.80 -3.75
CA GLY A 79 15.56 5.84 -3.87
C GLY A 79 14.13 5.30 -3.79
N GLN A 80 13.17 6.19 -3.56
CA GLN A 80 11.74 5.85 -3.49
C GLN A 80 11.22 5.16 -4.76
N LYS A 81 11.69 5.59 -5.94
CA LYS A 81 11.34 4.96 -7.22
C LYS A 81 11.75 3.49 -7.28
N THR A 82 12.98 3.19 -6.84
CA THR A 82 13.51 1.81 -6.80
C THR A 82 12.73 0.94 -5.80
N ALA A 83 12.42 1.48 -4.61
CA ALA A 83 11.61 0.77 -3.63
C ALA A 83 10.19 0.46 -4.15
N ARG A 84 9.57 1.42 -4.84
CA ARG A 84 8.28 1.21 -5.51
C ARG A 84 8.36 0.12 -6.58
N GLN A 85 9.41 0.14 -7.41
CA GLN A 85 9.63 -0.91 -8.41
C GLN A 85 9.77 -2.30 -7.77
N LEU A 86 10.52 -2.42 -6.68
CA LEU A 86 10.62 -3.67 -5.91
C LEU A 86 9.23 -4.14 -5.44
N LYS A 87 8.46 -3.24 -4.82
CA LYS A 87 7.11 -3.54 -4.36
C LYS A 87 6.19 -4.00 -5.49
N GLU A 88 6.22 -3.34 -6.64
CA GLU A 88 5.34 -3.62 -7.78
C GLU A 88 5.72 -4.90 -8.54
N HIS A 89 7.00 -5.26 -8.59
CA HIS A 89 7.48 -6.41 -9.37
C HIS A 89 7.53 -7.72 -8.56
N ILE A 90 7.98 -7.64 -7.32
CA ILE A 90 8.22 -8.82 -6.48
C ILE A 90 7.61 -8.71 -5.08
N GLY A 91 6.86 -7.64 -4.78
CA GLY A 91 6.17 -7.49 -3.50
C GLY A 91 4.97 -8.43 -3.39
N SER A 92 4.86 -9.09 -2.25
CA SER A 92 3.71 -9.90 -1.89
C SER A 92 3.25 -9.58 -0.47
N ALA A 93 1.95 -9.72 -0.21
CA ALA A 93 1.38 -9.67 1.13
C ALA A 93 1.40 -11.03 1.84
N LEU A 94 1.78 -12.09 1.12
CA LEU A 94 1.88 -13.45 1.63
C LEU A 94 3.34 -13.91 1.66
N PRO A 95 3.74 -14.70 2.67
CA PRO A 95 5.07 -15.29 2.70
C PRO A 95 5.20 -16.41 1.67
N GLY A 96 6.46 -16.70 1.27
CA GLY A 96 6.77 -17.85 0.43
C GLY A 96 6.61 -17.63 -1.07
N GLU A 97 6.38 -16.41 -1.53
CA GLU A 97 6.43 -16.07 -2.95
C GLU A 97 7.88 -16.10 -3.44
N GLU A 98 8.09 -16.73 -4.59
CA GLU A 98 9.39 -16.81 -5.24
C GLU A 98 9.54 -15.66 -6.24
N GLY A 99 10.77 -15.13 -6.33
CA GLY A 99 11.11 -14.08 -7.28
C GLY A 99 12.28 -13.25 -6.78
N SER A 100 12.98 -12.65 -7.73
CA SER A 100 14.05 -11.70 -7.44
C SER A 100 14.03 -10.54 -8.43
N TYR A 101 14.60 -9.44 -8.04
CA TYR A 101 14.73 -8.24 -8.87
C TYR A 101 16.05 -7.55 -8.58
N THR A 102 16.81 -7.28 -9.65
CA THR A 102 18.11 -6.60 -9.54
C THR A 102 17.91 -5.10 -9.49
N ILE A 103 18.49 -4.48 -8.48
CA ILE A 103 18.47 -3.03 -8.28
C ILE A 103 19.87 -2.45 -8.26
N VAL A 104 19.96 -1.15 -8.51
CA VAL A 104 21.16 -0.35 -8.29
C VAL A 104 20.95 0.56 -7.09
N GLY A 105 21.88 0.54 -6.16
CA GLY A 105 21.87 1.42 -5.00
C GLY A 105 23.27 1.90 -4.65
N LEU A 106 23.34 2.85 -3.72
CA LEU A 106 24.61 3.37 -3.20
C LEU A 106 25.02 2.54 -1.98
N ASP A 107 26.14 1.86 -2.07
CA ASP A 107 26.74 1.17 -0.92
C ASP A 107 27.26 2.20 0.08
N VAL A 108 26.80 2.10 1.33
CA VAL A 108 27.15 3.05 2.41
C VAL A 108 28.63 2.96 2.80
N VAL A 109 29.25 1.80 2.63
CA VAL A 109 30.64 1.56 3.06
C VAL A 109 31.63 2.10 2.03
N SER A 110 31.43 1.76 0.75
CA SER A 110 32.34 2.19 -0.34
C SER A 110 31.99 3.56 -0.91
N GLY A 111 30.73 4.00 -0.74
CA GLY A 111 30.22 5.21 -1.38
C GLY A 111 30.03 5.08 -2.90
N LEU A 112 30.03 3.86 -3.43
CA LEU A 112 29.93 3.58 -4.87
C LEU A 112 28.57 2.95 -5.19
N PRO A 113 28.05 3.19 -6.41
CA PRO A 113 26.88 2.45 -6.90
C PRO A 113 27.23 0.97 -7.09
N ILE A 114 26.37 0.09 -6.58
CA ILE A 114 26.47 -1.36 -6.78
C ILE A 114 25.15 -1.93 -7.24
N GLU A 115 25.21 -3.03 -7.97
CA GLU A 115 24.05 -3.85 -8.30
C GLU A 115 23.84 -4.91 -7.22
N MET A 116 22.58 -5.14 -6.85
CA MET A 116 22.21 -6.16 -5.88
C MET A 116 20.89 -6.82 -6.28
N GLU A 117 20.85 -8.13 -6.16
CA GLU A 117 19.64 -8.92 -6.33
C GLU A 117 18.88 -8.98 -5.00
N ILE A 118 17.60 -8.57 -5.03
CA ILE A 118 16.69 -8.58 -3.87
C ILE A 118 15.61 -9.62 -4.13
N THR A 119 15.32 -10.43 -3.13
CA THR A 119 14.30 -11.50 -3.20
C THR A 119 12.92 -11.00 -2.76
N ALA A 120 11.86 -11.67 -3.24
CA ALA A 120 10.48 -11.42 -2.80
C ALA A 120 10.32 -11.58 -1.30
N GLU A 121 10.98 -12.54 -0.66
CA GLU A 121 11.00 -12.72 0.78
C GLU A 121 11.55 -11.50 1.52
N THR A 122 12.62 -10.90 1.01
CA THR A 122 13.20 -9.67 1.57
C THR A 122 12.20 -8.51 1.55
N VAL A 123 11.47 -8.36 0.44
CA VAL A 123 10.46 -7.30 0.28
C VAL A 123 9.27 -7.57 1.20
N TYR A 124 8.81 -8.82 1.32
CA TYR A 124 7.76 -9.23 2.25
C TYR A 124 8.14 -8.90 3.70
N GLU A 125 9.32 -9.31 4.15
CA GLU A 125 9.79 -9.02 5.52
C GLU A 125 9.90 -7.51 5.80
N ALA A 126 10.26 -6.71 4.79
CA ALA A 126 10.29 -5.25 4.91
C ALA A 126 8.89 -4.63 5.10
N MET A 127 7.86 -5.19 4.48
CA MET A 127 6.49 -4.66 4.50
C MET A 127 5.61 -5.27 5.60
N LYS A 128 5.96 -6.41 6.15
CA LYS A 128 5.16 -7.26 7.04
C LYS A 128 4.48 -6.52 8.20
N ASP A 129 5.20 -5.65 8.89
CA ASP A 129 4.65 -4.93 10.04
C ASP A 129 3.56 -3.94 9.63
N ASN A 130 3.73 -3.26 8.49
CA ASN A 130 2.74 -2.35 7.95
C ASN A 130 1.51 -3.11 7.40
N LEU A 131 1.71 -4.25 6.75
CA LEU A 131 0.62 -5.13 6.30
C LEU A 131 -0.19 -5.64 7.49
N ASN A 132 0.47 -6.08 8.56
CA ASN A 132 -0.19 -6.49 9.80
C ASN A 132 -1.01 -5.37 10.44
N SER A 133 -0.56 -4.13 10.34
CA SER A 133 -1.31 -2.96 10.85
C SER A 133 -2.62 -2.77 10.09
N ILE A 134 -2.64 -2.94 8.76
CA ILE A 134 -3.87 -2.92 7.96
C ILE A 134 -4.78 -4.08 8.35
N CYS A 135 -4.26 -5.30 8.43
CA CYS A 135 -5.03 -6.47 8.82
C CYS A 135 -5.67 -6.34 10.22
N ASN A 136 -4.96 -5.71 11.15
CA ASN A 136 -5.49 -5.49 12.51
C ASN A 136 -6.58 -4.43 12.55
N ALA A 137 -6.52 -3.42 11.70
CA ALA A 137 -7.56 -2.40 11.59
C ALA A 137 -8.85 -2.94 10.94
N ILE A 138 -8.76 -3.99 10.11
CA ILE A 138 -9.93 -4.66 9.50
C ILE A 138 -10.68 -5.55 10.51
N LYS A 139 -10.04 -6.02 11.57
CA LYS A 139 -10.62 -6.90 12.60
C LYS A 139 -11.50 -6.16 13.59
#